data_3132e67b8bb71c8b511a2579905cd2d9
#
_entry.id   3132e67b8bb71c8b511a2579905cd2d9
#
_cell.length_a   1.000
_cell.length_b   1.000
_cell.length_c   1.000
_cell.angle_alpha   90.00
_cell.angle_beta   90.00
_cell.angle_gamma   90.00
#
_symmetry.space_group_name_H-M   'P 1'
#
loop_
_entity.id
_entity.type
_entity.pdbx_description
1 polymer ?
#
loop_
_entity_poly.entity_id
_entity_poly.type
_entity_poly.pdbx_seq_one_letter_code
_entity_poly.pdbx_strand_id
1 'polypeptide(L)'
;MEISKTEMTQAAAAAESGKRAPSAPVELMGAEILVRALQAEGVKHLWGYPGGAVLYIYDALYKQESIQHVLVRHEQAAVHAADGYARATGDVGVALVTSGPGLTNAVTGIATAYMDSIPMVVIAGQVPTAAIGLDAFQECDTVGITRPVVKHNFLVKDVRDLALTLKKAFHIARTGRPGPVVVDIPKDVSLNKTMYAGYPETVVMRSYNPVKKGHPGQIRKAMQLLLSAKRPYIYTGGGVLLGNACQELRTLVDLLGYPVTHTLMGLGAYPASDRKFVGMLGMHGTFEANNAMQHCDVLLAVGARFDDRVIGNTADFAKVERKIVHID
;
A
#
# COMPACT_ATOMS: atom_id res chain seq x y z
N MET A 1 -15.99 -41.49 -11.19
CA MET A 1 -17.23 -40.73 -10.93
C MET A 1 -17.08 -39.44 -11.74
N GLU A 2 -17.60 -39.46 -12.99
CA GLU A 2 -17.51 -38.32 -13.91
C GLU A 2 -18.62 -37.33 -13.56
N ILE A 3 -18.20 -36.11 -13.21
CA ILE A 3 -19.12 -34.98 -13.00
C ILE A 3 -19.63 -34.57 -14.38
N SER A 4 -20.93 -34.56 -14.60
CA SER A 4 -21.54 -34.31 -15.91
C SER A 4 -21.30 -32.84 -16.32
N LYS A 5 -21.10 -32.57 -17.62
CA LYS A 5 -20.98 -31.21 -18.18
C LYS A 5 -22.15 -30.30 -17.80
N THR A 6 -23.31 -30.87 -17.50
CA THR A 6 -24.52 -30.15 -17.08
C THR A 6 -24.39 -29.58 -15.67
N GLU A 7 -23.72 -30.28 -14.73
CA GLU A 7 -23.48 -29.81 -13.36
C GLU A 7 -22.43 -28.72 -13.32
N MET A 8 -21.39 -28.77 -14.19
CA MET A 8 -20.43 -27.72 -14.33
C MET A 8 -21.04 -26.42 -14.91
N THR A 9 -21.99 -26.56 -15.84
CA THR A 9 -22.69 -25.40 -16.43
C THR A 9 -23.67 -24.78 -15.43
N GLN A 10 -24.33 -25.58 -14.59
CA GLN A 10 -25.19 -25.06 -13.51
C GLN A 10 -24.40 -24.40 -12.37
N ALA A 11 -23.23 -24.92 -12.02
CA ALA A 11 -22.35 -24.30 -11.04
C ALA A 11 -21.77 -22.97 -11.55
N ALA A 12 -21.42 -22.86 -12.82
CA ALA A 12 -20.99 -21.62 -13.45
C ALA A 12 -22.11 -20.56 -13.51
N ALA A 13 -23.35 -21.00 -13.86
CA ALA A 13 -24.51 -20.10 -13.86
C ALA A 13 -24.92 -19.62 -12.45
N ALA A 14 -24.72 -20.45 -11.42
CA ALA A 14 -24.93 -20.06 -10.02
C ALA A 14 -23.89 -19.06 -9.51
N ALA A 15 -22.63 -19.12 -10.00
CA ALA A 15 -21.59 -18.17 -9.68
C ALA A 15 -21.80 -16.80 -10.35
N GLU A 16 -22.44 -16.73 -11.52
CA GLU A 16 -22.80 -15.48 -12.20
C GLU A 16 -24.02 -14.77 -11.61
N SER A 17 -24.89 -15.47 -10.87
CA SER A 17 -26.10 -14.90 -10.28
C SER A 17 -25.87 -14.07 -8.99
N GLY A 18 -24.63 -13.93 -8.55
CA GLY A 18 -24.25 -13.18 -7.34
C GLY A 18 -24.22 -11.63 -7.48
N LYS A 19 -24.58 -11.05 -8.63
CA LYS A 19 -24.78 -9.61 -8.74
C LYS A 19 -26.07 -9.20 -8.03
N ARG A 20 -25.95 -8.77 -6.78
CA ARG A 20 -27.05 -8.10 -6.08
C ARG A 20 -27.57 -6.98 -6.98
N ALA A 21 -28.86 -6.99 -7.31
CA ALA A 21 -29.50 -5.87 -7.97
C ALA A 21 -29.17 -4.59 -7.20
N PRO A 22 -28.89 -3.46 -7.89
CA PRO A 22 -28.62 -2.22 -7.21
C PRO A 22 -29.79 -1.89 -6.28
N SER A 23 -29.53 -1.84 -4.96
CA SER A 23 -30.52 -1.40 -3.99
C SER A 23 -30.92 0.03 -4.31
N ALA A 24 -32.21 0.38 -4.15
CA ALA A 24 -32.64 1.76 -4.33
C ALA A 24 -31.73 2.72 -3.52
N PRO A 25 -31.40 3.90 -4.07
CA PRO A 25 -30.58 4.87 -3.35
C PRO A 25 -31.21 5.21 -2.00
N VAL A 26 -30.37 5.26 -0.95
CA VAL A 26 -30.80 5.55 0.44
C VAL A 26 -30.12 6.83 0.89
N GLU A 27 -30.85 7.70 1.56
CA GLU A 27 -30.26 8.92 2.15
C GLU A 27 -29.39 8.54 3.35
N LEU A 28 -28.11 8.89 3.29
CA LEU A 28 -27.12 8.60 4.35
C LEU A 28 -26.27 9.83 4.68
N MET A 29 -25.83 9.92 5.92
CA MET A 29 -24.77 10.85 6.32
C MET A 29 -23.41 10.45 5.77
N GLY A 30 -22.52 11.42 5.57
CA GLY A 30 -21.14 11.13 5.14
C GLY A 30 -20.41 10.15 6.05
N ALA A 31 -20.60 10.24 7.36
CA ALA A 31 -20.04 9.30 8.31
C ALA A 31 -20.52 7.85 8.08
N GLU A 32 -21.79 7.65 7.76
CA GLU A 32 -22.35 6.33 7.44
C GLU A 32 -21.81 5.80 6.09
N ILE A 33 -21.68 6.70 5.10
CA ILE A 33 -21.06 6.37 3.80
C ILE A 33 -19.62 5.93 3.99
N LEU A 34 -18.85 6.62 4.83
CA LEU A 34 -17.47 6.25 5.14
C LEU A 34 -17.39 4.86 5.76
N VAL A 35 -18.20 4.55 6.75
CA VAL A 35 -18.22 3.23 7.38
C VAL A 35 -18.57 2.13 6.37
N ARG A 36 -19.59 2.35 5.53
CA ARG A 36 -19.95 1.40 4.45
C ARG A 36 -18.84 1.23 3.41
N ALA A 37 -18.11 2.31 3.10
CA ALA A 37 -16.95 2.23 2.21
C ALA A 37 -15.83 1.37 2.81
N LEU A 38 -15.52 1.56 4.10
CA LEU A 38 -14.53 0.73 4.80
C LEU A 38 -14.94 -0.74 4.85
N GLN A 39 -16.22 -1.02 5.10
CA GLN A 39 -16.78 -2.39 5.05
C GLN A 39 -16.64 -3.01 3.66
N ALA A 40 -16.96 -2.25 2.60
CA ALA A 40 -16.85 -2.70 1.22
C ALA A 40 -15.39 -2.93 0.77
N GLU A 41 -14.43 -2.21 1.36
CA GLU A 41 -12.99 -2.44 1.16
C GLU A 41 -12.43 -3.59 2.00
N GLY A 42 -13.26 -4.22 2.84
CA GLY A 42 -12.88 -5.37 3.67
C GLY A 42 -12.08 -4.99 4.92
N VAL A 43 -12.14 -3.74 5.36
CA VAL A 43 -11.45 -3.26 6.56
C VAL A 43 -12.00 -3.98 7.78
N LYS A 44 -11.13 -4.67 8.54
CA LYS A 44 -11.48 -5.40 9.76
C LYS A 44 -11.07 -4.63 11.02
N HIS A 45 -9.97 -3.89 10.94
CA HIS A 45 -9.40 -3.16 12.06
C HIS A 45 -9.16 -1.70 11.66
N LEU A 46 -9.45 -0.80 12.58
CA LEU A 46 -9.21 0.63 12.44
C LEU A 46 -8.62 1.14 13.73
N TRP A 47 -7.46 1.76 13.67
CA TRP A 47 -6.78 2.37 14.81
C TRP A 47 -7.03 3.86 14.83
N GLY A 48 -7.34 4.41 15.99
CA GLY A 48 -7.61 5.83 16.03
C GLY A 48 -7.71 6.44 17.42
N TYR A 49 -7.78 7.75 17.45
CA TYR A 49 -8.02 8.55 18.63
C TYR A 49 -9.12 9.58 18.34
N PRO A 50 -10.17 9.65 19.18
CA PRO A 50 -11.31 10.52 18.95
C PRO A 50 -10.95 12.01 19.12
N GLY A 51 -11.73 12.87 18.46
CA GLY A 51 -11.64 14.31 18.58
C GLY A 51 -12.82 15.01 17.91
N GLY A 52 -12.94 16.30 18.11
CA GLY A 52 -14.12 17.09 17.76
C GLY A 52 -14.53 17.05 16.28
N ALA A 53 -13.57 16.89 15.37
CA ALA A 53 -13.85 16.87 13.93
C ALA A 53 -14.37 15.49 13.44
N VAL A 54 -14.17 14.41 14.21
CA VAL A 54 -14.51 13.03 13.79
C VAL A 54 -15.63 12.39 14.62
N LEU A 55 -16.34 13.16 15.46
CA LEU A 55 -17.40 12.64 16.33
C LEU A 55 -18.48 11.87 15.57
N TYR A 56 -18.96 12.38 14.45
CA TYR A 56 -19.98 11.70 13.64
C TYR A 56 -19.47 10.39 13.03
N ILE A 57 -18.18 10.32 12.70
CA ILE A 57 -17.55 9.09 12.22
C ILE A 57 -17.50 8.04 13.33
N TYR A 58 -17.12 8.45 14.55
CA TYR A 58 -17.12 7.56 15.71
C TYR A 58 -18.53 7.09 16.10
N ASP A 59 -19.55 7.96 15.98
CA ASP A 59 -20.95 7.57 16.19
C ASP A 59 -21.42 6.52 15.16
N ALA A 60 -21.03 6.68 13.91
CA ALA A 60 -21.34 5.70 12.86
C ALA A 60 -20.57 4.38 13.05
N LEU A 61 -19.29 4.43 13.49
CA LEU A 61 -18.50 3.24 13.84
C LEU A 61 -19.09 2.48 15.03
N TYR A 62 -19.64 3.17 16.03
CA TYR A 62 -20.27 2.54 17.19
C TYR A 62 -21.51 1.71 16.83
N LYS A 63 -22.20 2.04 15.72
CA LYS A 63 -23.44 1.40 15.27
C LYS A 63 -23.22 0.14 14.43
N GLN A 64 -21.98 -0.34 14.29
CA GLN A 64 -21.66 -1.53 13.51
C GLN A 64 -20.65 -2.43 14.24
N GLU A 65 -20.59 -3.71 13.89
CA GLU A 65 -19.75 -4.73 14.56
C GLU A 65 -18.66 -5.33 13.65
N SER A 66 -18.69 -5.04 12.35
CA SER A 66 -17.79 -5.68 11.38
C SER A 66 -16.38 -5.09 11.33
N ILE A 67 -16.21 -3.85 11.82
CA ILE A 67 -14.92 -3.18 11.91
C ILE A 67 -14.61 -2.98 13.40
N GLN A 68 -13.53 -3.60 13.84
CA GLN A 68 -13.03 -3.42 15.21
C GLN A 68 -12.23 -2.12 15.29
N HIS A 69 -12.72 -1.16 16.07
CA HIS A 69 -11.95 0.03 16.41
C HIS A 69 -11.00 -0.28 17.59
N VAL A 70 -9.72 0.06 17.40
CA VAL A 70 -8.69 -0.05 18.45
C VAL A 70 -8.30 1.36 18.88
N LEU A 71 -8.69 1.72 20.11
CA LEU A 71 -8.36 3.00 20.71
C LEU A 71 -6.87 3.05 21.06
N VAL A 72 -6.18 4.05 20.58
CA VAL A 72 -4.79 4.36 20.94
C VAL A 72 -4.74 5.53 21.92
N ARG A 73 -3.54 5.85 22.43
CA ARG A 73 -3.32 7.01 23.31
C ARG A 73 -2.57 8.15 22.62
N HIS A 74 -2.13 7.91 21.39
CA HIS A 74 -1.43 8.89 20.54
C HIS A 74 -1.61 8.50 19.09
N GLU A 75 -1.85 9.46 18.21
CA GLU A 75 -2.16 9.20 16.79
C GLU A 75 -0.97 8.59 16.02
N GLN A 76 0.25 8.90 16.42
CA GLN A 76 1.44 8.22 15.88
C GLN A 76 1.36 6.71 16.09
N ALA A 77 0.90 6.26 17.27
CA ALA A 77 0.71 4.84 17.54
C ALA A 77 -0.39 4.22 16.67
N ALA A 78 -1.46 4.96 16.35
CA ALA A 78 -2.51 4.50 15.43
C ALA A 78 -1.92 4.19 14.04
N VAL A 79 -1.13 5.11 13.51
CA VAL A 79 -0.55 4.96 12.17
C VAL A 79 0.51 3.86 12.16
N HIS A 80 1.37 3.75 13.19
CA HIS A 80 2.33 2.64 13.28
C HIS A 80 1.65 1.28 13.46
N ALA A 81 0.52 1.20 14.15
CA ALA A 81 -0.25 -0.04 14.26
C ALA A 81 -0.87 -0.43 12.91
N ALA A 82 -1.44 0.53 12.18
CA ALA A 82 -1.94 0.33 10.82
C ALA A 82 -0.82 -0.09 9.84
N ASP A 83 0.38 0.50 9.96
CA ASP A 83 1.59 0.12 9.22
C ASP A 83 1.99 -1.33 9.52
N GLY A 84 2.09 -1.70 10.80
CA GLY A 84 2.39 -3.07 11.22
C GLY A 84 1.37 -4.10 10.71
N TYR A 85 0.08 -3.75 10.75
CA TYR A 85 -0.99 -4.58 10.20
C TYR A 85 -0.82 -4.80 8.69
N ALA A 86 -0.57 -3.74 7.94
CA ALA A 86 -0.37 -3.84 6.50
C ALA A 86 0.84 -4.71 6.12
N ARG A 87 1.95 -4.61 6.89
CA ARG A 87 3.13 -5.47 6.71
C ARG A 87 2.82 -6.94 6.99
N ALA A 88 2.03 -7.21 8.02
CA ALA A 88 1.75 -8.58 8.47
C ALA A 88 0.71 -9.30 7.59
N THR A 89 -0.26 -8.56 7.04
CA THR A 89 -1.39 -9.14 6.30
C THR A 89 -1.32 -8.95 4.80
N GLY A 90 -0.60 -7.93 4.32
CA GLY A 90 -0.66 -7.47 2.93
C GLY A 90 -1.89 -6.62 2.59
N ASP A 91 -2.80 -6.42 3.54
CA ASP A 91 -3.98 -5.57 3.39
C ASP A 91 -3.64 -4.09 3.59
N VAL A 92 -4.58 -3.20 3.25
CA VAL A 92 -4.41 -1.77 3.50
C VAL A 92 -4.64 -1.46 4.97
N GLY A 93 -3.65 -0.90 5.66
CA GLY A 93 -3.81 -0.40 7.03
C GLY A 93 -4.67 0.85 7.07
N VAL A 94 -5.55 1.00 8.07
CA VAL A 94 -6.44 2.16 8.18
C VAL A 94 -6.30 2.81 9.55
N ALA A 95 -6.04 4.12 9.56
CA ALA A 95 -6.03 4.93 10.77
C ALA A 95 -7.03 6.08 10.67
N LEU A 96 -7.63 6.47 11.81
CA LEU A 96 -8.57 7.58 11.94
C LEU A 96 -8.07 8.57 12.99
N VAL A 97 -7.85 9.81 12.59
CA VAL A 97 -7.33 10.88 13.43
C VAL A 97 -8.19 12.14 13.31
N THR A 98 -8.21 12.95 14.35
CA THR A 98 -8.92 14.24 14.31
C THR A 98 -8.10 15.31 13.56
N SER A 99 -8.68 16.51 13.41
CA SER A 99 -8.04 17.67 12.77
C SER A 99 -6.84 18.20 13.56
N GLY A 100 -6.04 19.05 12.92
CA GLY A 100 -4.94 19.77 13.54
C GLY A 100 -3.94 18.86 14.25
N PRO A 101 -3.86 18.91 15.60
CA PRO A 101 -2.90 18.10 16.35
C PRO A 101 -3.06 16.59 16.13
N GLY A 102 -4.26 16.10 15.83
CA GLY A 102 -4.48 14.69 15.54
C GLY A 102 -3.73 14.26 14.27
N LEU A 103 -3.87 15.04 13.18
CA LEU A 103 -3.14 14.75 11.95
C LEU A 103 -1.64 14.97 12.11
N THR A 104 -1.21 16.09 12.69
CA THR A 104 0.23 16.38 12.82
C THR A 104 0.97 15.34 13.65
N ASN A 105 0.33 14.77 14.68
CA ASN A 105 0.86 13.63 15.43
C ASN A 105 1.00 12.35 14.58
N ALA A 106 0.19 12.19 13.55
CA ALA A 106 0.23 11.02 12.67
C ALA A 106 1.36 11.06 11.62
N VAL A 107 1.95 12.23 11.35
CA VAL A 107 2.88 12.45 10.23
C VAL A 107 4.11 11.54 10.28
N THR A 108 4.67 11.30 11.45
CA THR A 108 5.83 10.39 11.60
C THR A 108 5.52 8.98 11.08
N GLY A 109 4.36 8.42 11.48
CA GLY A 109 3.95 7.09 11.01
C GLY A 109 3.64 7.08 9.51
N ILE A 110 3.02 8.14 8.98
CA ILE A 110 2.76 8.32 7.54
C ILE A 110 4.07 8.34 6.76
N ALA A 111 5.06 9.12 7.22
CA ALA A 111 6.38 9.19 6.59
C ALA A 111 7.10 7.83 6.60
N THR A 112 7.02 7.08 7.69
CA THR A 112 7.56 5.72 7.80
C THR A 112 6.94 4.80 6.74
N ALA A 113 5.61 4.76 6.65
CA ALA A 113 4.89 3.96 5.66
C ALA A 113 5.23 4.37 4.22
N TYR A 114 5.40 5.67 3.96
CA TYR A 114 5.80 6.20 2.65
C TYR A 114 7.19 5.71 2.22
N MET A 115 8.16 5.79 3.12
CA MET A 115 9.55 5.39 2.85
C MET A 115 9.65 3.88 2.53
N ASP A 116 8.83 3.06 3.16
CA ASP A 116 8.84 1.60 2.99
C ASP A 116 7.78 1.08 2.00
N SER A 117 7.02 1.99 1.36
CA SER A 117 5.99 1.64 0.37
C SER A 117 4.85 0.80 0.95
N ILE A 118 4.42 1.10 2.17
CA ILE A 118 3.37 0.35 2.87
C ILE A 118 1.99 0.89 2.50
N PRO A 119 1.06 0.05 2.03
CA PRO A 119 -0.29 0.47 1.68
C PRO A 119 -1.08 0.90 2.92
N MET A 120 -1.51 2.15 2.95
CA MET A 120 -2.24 2.70 4.08
C MET A 120 -3.23 3.77 3.64
N VAL A 121 -4.38 3.86 4.32
CA VAL A 121 -5.32 4.96 4.22
C VAL A 121 -5.47 5.61 5.59
N VAL A 122 -5.07 6.87 5.70
CA VAL A 122 -5.25 7.67 6.91
C VAL A 122 -6.42 8.62 6.69
N ILE A 123 -7.47 8.45 7.48
CA ILE A 123 -8.65 9.29 7.49
C ILE A 123 -8.41 10.38 8.53
N ALA A 124 -8.31 11.62 8.08
CA ALA A 124 -8.15 12.78 8.93
C ALA A 124 -9.48 13.55 8.99
N GLY A 125 -9.87 13.98 10.17
CA GLY A 125 -10.91 14.98 10.29
C GLY A 125 -10.37 16.37 9.98
N GLN A 126 -11.26 17.26 9.52
CA GLN A 126 -10.93 18.66 9.26
C GLN A 126 -12.01 19.56 9.87
N VAL A 127 -11.70 20.83 10.09
CA VAL A 127 -12.67 21.86 10.43
C VAL A 127 -13.74 21.95 9.34
N PRO A 128 -14.96 22.47 9.62
CA PRO A 128 -15.99 22.64 8.58
C PRO A 128 -15.46 23.36 7.35
N THR A 129 -15.95 23.01 6.18
CA THR A 129 -15.48 23.54 4.88
C THR A 129 -15.42 25.06 4.82
N ALA A 130 -16.38 25.74 5.45
CA ALA A 130 -16.44 27.21 5.52
C ALA A 130 -15.37 27.83 6.45
N ALA A 131 -14.74 27.03 7.31
CA ALA A 131 -13.72 27.50 8.26
C ALA A 131 -12.29 27.22 7.77
N ILE A 132 -12.11 26.47 6.70
CA ILE A 132 -10.80 26.15 6.14
C ILE A 132 -10.13 27.42 5.62
N GLY A 133 -8.89 27.69 6.09
CA GLY A 133 -8.11 28.86 5.74
C GLY A 133 -8.40 30.09 6.58
N LEU A 134 -9.16 29.94 7.67
CA LEU A 134 -9.53 31.05 8.57
C LEU A 134 -8.87 30.93 9.96
N ASP A 135 -7.83 30.10 10.10
CA ASP A 135 -7.14 29.83 11.37
C ASP A 135 -8.09 29.34 12.48
N ALA A 136 -9.02 28.47 12.11
CA ALA A 136 -10.00 27.91 13.03
C ALA A 136 -9.34 27.01 14.08
N PHE A 137 -10.00 26.84 15.25
CA PHE A 137 -9.48 25.99 16.33
C PHE A 137 -9.18 24.57 15.85
N GLN A 138 -7.94 24.13 16.03
CA GLN A 138 -7.44 22.83 15.57
C GLN A 138 -7.50 22.65 14.04
N GLU A 139 -7.39 23.71 13.28
CA GLU A 139 -7.15 23.65 11.84
C GLU A 139 -5.67 23.35 11.56
N CYS A 140 -5.40 22.64 10.48
CA CYS A 140 -4.09 22.62 9.84
C CYS A 140 -4.24 22.37 8.33
N ASP A 141 -3.24 22.79 7.54
CA ASP A 141 -3.17 22.43 6.13
C ASP A 141 -2.74 20.96 5.98
N THR A 142 -3.71 20.06 6.12
CA THR A 142 -3.52 18.61 5.98
C THR A 142 -2.82 18.26 4.67
N VAL A 143 -3.27 18.85 3.56
CA VAL A 143 -2.75 18.58 2.22
C VAL A 143 -1.31 19.05 2.09
N GLY A 144 -1.00 20.26 2.55
CA GLY A 144 0.35 20.82 2.50
C GLY A 144 1.34 20.04 3.37
N ILE A 145 0.95 19.75 4.61
CA ILE A 145 1.80 19.02 5.58
C ILE A 145 2.11 17.60 5.10
N THR A 146 1.12 16.89 4.55
CA THR A 146 1.30 15.49 4.16
C THR A 146 1.85 15.30 2.76
N ARG A 147 1.77 16.30 1.88
CA ARG A 147 2.20 16.20 0.46
C ARG A 147 3.56 15.53 0.26
N PRO A 148 4.64 15.86 0.99
CA PRO A 148 5.96 15.27 0.78
C PRO A 148 6.11 13.84 1.30
N VAL A 149 5.17 13.35 2.10
CA VAL A 149 5.26 12.05 2.79
C VAL A 149 4.09 11.10 2.49
N VAL A 150 3.31 11.39 1.44
CA VAL A 150 2.23 10.52 0.99
C VAL A 150 2.33 10.23 -0.50
N LYS A 151 1.74 9.13 -0.90
CA LYS A 151 1.56 8.81 -2.32
C LYS A 151 0.50 9.72 -2.97
N HIS A 152 -0.54 10.04 -2.21
CA HIS A 152 -1.57 11.01 -2.57
C HIS A 152 -2.33 11.49 -1.35
N ASN A 153 -2.98 12.66 -1.46
CA ASN A 153 -3.92 13.16 -0.47
C ASN A 153 -5.16 13.74 -1.14
N PHE A 154 -6.28 13.71 -0.44
CA PHE A 154 -7.56 14.24 -0.87
C PHE A 154 -8.13 15.14 0.23
N LEU A 155 -8.68 16.29 -0.15
CA LEU A 155 -9.60 17.07 0.67
C LEU A 155 -11.01 16.91 0.08
N VAL A 156 -11.93 16.29 0.83
CA VAL A 156 -13.30 16.03 0.39
C VAL A 156 -14.16 17.23 0.71
N LYS A 157 -14.58 17.99 -0.30
CA LYS A 157 -15.38 19.21 -0.11
C LYS A 157 -16.90 18.99 -0.25
N ASP A 158 -17.31 17.84 -0.74
CA ASP A 158 -18.72 17.51 -0.97
C ASP A 158 -18.99 16.06 -0.55
N VAL A 159 -20.05 15.84 0.21
CA VAL A 159 -20.44 14.49 0.67
C VAL A 159 -20.73 13.54 -0.51
N ARG A 160 -21.18 14.08 -1.66
CA ARG A 160 -21.45 13.31 -2.88
C ARG A 160 -20.20 12.64 -3.46
N ASP A 161 -19.03 13.23 -3.23
CA ASP A 161 -17.75 12.74 -3.74
C ASP A 161 -17.08 11.73 -2.78
N LEU A 162 -17.56 11.60 -1.55
CA LEU A 162 -16.89 10.86 -0.48
C LEU A 162 -16.66 9.39 -0.84
N ALA A 163 -17.68 8.67 -1.29
CA ALA A 163 -17.58 7.25 -1.63
C ALA A 163 -16.56 7.00 -2.75
N LEU A 164 -16.59 7.81 -3.80
CA LEU A 164 -15.66 7.72 -4.93
C LEU A 164 -14.23 8.09 -4.51
N THR A 165 -14.08 9.09 -3.65
CA THR A 165 -12.77 9.51 -3.13
C THR A 165 -12.14 8.41 -2.27
N LEU A 166 -12.91 7.77 -1.41
CA LEU A 166 -12.44 6.61 -0.63
C LEU A 166 -12.03 5.46 -1.56
N LYS A 167 -12.83 5.16 -2.60
CA LYS A 167 -12.44 4.14 -3.59
C LYS A 167 -11.12 4.46 -4.28
N LYS A 168 -10.91 5.72 -4.67
CA LYS A 168 -9.63 6.18 -5.24
C LYS A 168 -8.50 6.05 -4.24
N ALA A 169 -8.72 6.41 -2.98
CA ALA A 169 -7.70 6.33 -1.93
C ALA A 169 -7.20 4.90 -1.74
N PHE A 170 -8.09 3.93 -1.57
CA PHE A 170 -7.73 2.52 -1.44
C PHE A 170 -7.07 1.97 -2.72
N HIS A 171 -7.58 2.36 -3.89
CA HIS A 171 -6.98 1.97 -5.17
C HIS A 171 -5.55 2.47 -5.31
N ILE A 172 -5.29 3.75 -5.01
CA ILE A 172 -3.95 4.34 -5.06
C ILE A 172 -3.03 3.69 -4.01
N ALA A 173 -3.53 3.48 -2.79
CA ALA A 173 -2.72 2.92 -1.70
C ALA A 173 -2.13 1.55 -2.06
N ARG A 174 -2.91 0.67 -2.70
CA ARG A 174 -2.53 -0.74 -2.95
C ARG A 174 -1.97 -1.04 -4.34
N THR A 175 -2.07 -0.12 -5.32
CA THR A 175 -1.67 -0.41 -6.71
C THR A 175 -0.41 0.33 -7.12
N GLY A 176 0.29 -0.14 -8.18
CA GLY A 176 1.62 0.33 -8.52
C GLY A 176 2.57 0.12 -7.34
N ARG A 177 3.50 1.03 -7.10
CA ARG A 177 4.27 1.04 -5.84
C ARG A 177 3.31 1.42 -4.71
N PRO A 178 3.03 0.56 -3.71
CA PRO A 178 2.12 0.88 -2.61
C PRO A 178 2.59 2.07 -1.79
N GLY A 179 1.67 2.66 -1.02
CA GLY A 179 2.05 3.78 -0.15
C GLY A 179 0.84 4.41 0.54
N PRO A 180 1.08 5.28 1.53
CA PRO A 180 0.03 5.94 2.29
C PRO A 180 -0.73 6.97 1.46
N VAL A 181 -2.04 7.01 1.68
CA VAL A 181 -2.95 8.02 1.13
C VAL A 181 -3.69 8.66 2.30
N VAL A 182 -3.75 9.99 2.34
CA VAL A 182 -4.53 10.72 3.35
C VAL A 182 -5.83 11.21 2.73
N VAL A 183 -6.93 11.01 3.44
CA VAL A 183 -8.26 11.52 3.09
C VAL A 183 -8.71 12.47 4.19
N ASP A 184 -8.70 13.75 3.89
CA ASP A 184 -9.09 14.84 4.79
C ASP A 184 -10.58 15.12 4.64
N ILE A 185 -11.35 14.94 5.72
CA ILE A 185 -12.81 14.97 5.70
C ILE A 185 -13.30 16.08 6.65
N PRO A 186 -13.79 17.20 6.11
CA PRO A 186 -14.41 18.24 6.92
C PRO A 186 -15.59 17.73 7.73
N LYS A 187 -15.76 18.31 8.92
CA LYS A 187 -16.79 17.91 9.89
C LYS A 187 -18.20 17.99 9.30
N ASP A 188 -18.49 19.03 8.53
CA ASP A 188 -19.78 19.22 7.85
C ASP A 188 -20.00 18.16 6.74
N VAL A 189 -18.97 17.74 6.03
CA VAL A 189 -19.05 16.63 5.06
C VAL A 189 -19.43 15.33 5.74
N SER A 190 -18.89 15.05 6.94
CA SER A 190 -19.25 13.85 7.70
C SER A 190 -20.68 13.88 8.23
N LEU A 191 -21.26 15.09 8.47
CA LEU A 191 -22.62 15.28 8.96
C LEU A 191 -23.64 15.35 7.82
N ASN A 192 -23.28 15.99 6.70
CA ASN A 192 -24.19 16.22 5.57
C ASN A 192 -24.70 14.90 4.98
N LYS A 193 -25.95 14.94 4.50
CA LYS A 193 -26.63 13.80 3.89
C LYS A 193 -26.62 13.87 2.37
N THR A 194 -26.61 12.70 1.75
CA THR A 194 -26.79 12.56 0.30
C THR A 194 -27.45 11.23 -0.04
N MET A 195 -27.98 11.13 -1.26
CA MET A 195 -28.51 9.89 -1.80
C MET A 195 -27.34 8.96 -2.16
N TYR A 196 -27.17 7.89 -1.41
CA TYR A 196 -26.11 6.90 -1.62
C TYR A 196 -26.61 5.74 -2.47
N ALA A 197 -26.08 5.62 -3.67
CA ALA A 197 -26.44 4.55 -4.62
C ALA A 197 -25.60 3.28 -4.48
N GLY A 198 -24.68 3.23 -3.50
CA GLY A 198 -23.75 2.11 -3.26
C GLY A 198 -22.29 2.52 -3.40
N TYR A 199 -21.40 1.64 -2.94
CA TYR A 199 -19.95 1.85 -3.07
C TYR A 199 -19.49 1.46 -4.48
N PRO A 200 -18.64 2.27 -5.14
CA PRO A 200 -18.16 1.95 -6.48
C PRO A 200 -17.36 0.64 -6.51
N GLU A 201 -17.68 -0.28 -7.42
CA GLU A 201 -16.92 -1.52 -7.61
C GLU A 201 -15.52 -1.25 -8.17
N THR A 202 -15.42 -0.34 -9.13
CA THR A 202 -14.18 -0.01 -9.82
C THR A 202 -13.96 1.51 -9.87
N VAL A 203 -12.73 1.91 -10.10
CA VAL A 203 -12.38 3.30 -10.35
C VAL A 203 -11.49 3.42 -11.57
N VAL A 204 -11.80 4.42 -12.40
CA VAL A 204 -10.96 4.83 -13.54
C VAL A 204 -10.37 6.19 -13.23
N MET A 205 -9.05 6.32 -13.33
CA MET A 205 -8.34 7.57 -13.05
C MET A 205 -7.54 7.98 -14.30
N ARG A 206 -7.78 9.21 -14.78
CA ARG A 206 -7.13 9.72 -15.98
C ARG A 206 -5.59 9.78 -15.86
N SER A 207 -5.10 10.19 -14.71
CA SER A 207 -3.67 10.45 -14.47
C SER A 207 -2.95 9.36 -13.67
N TYR A 208 -3.63 8.26 -13.32
CA TYR A 208 -3.05 7.18 -12.52
C TYR A 208 -3.31 5.82 -13.18
N ASN A 209 -2.33 5.35 -13.95
CA ASN A 209 -2.39 4.09 -14.69
C ASN A 209 -1.07 3.32 -14.47
N PRO A 210 -0.92 2.60 -13.35
CA PRO A 210 0.31 1.87 -13.07
C PRO A 210 0.54 0.75 -14.09
N VAL A 211 1.78 0.62 -14.56
CA VAL A 211 2.20 -0.43 -15.49
C VAL A 211 2.25 -1.76 -14.73
N LYS A 212 1.51 -2.76 -15.24
CA LYS A 212 1.41 -4.09 -14.60
C LYS A 212 2.18 -5.20 -15.32
N LYS A 213 2.69 -4.94 -16.52
CA LYS A 213 3.38 -5.94 -17.34
C LYS A 213 4.68 -5.38 -17.89
N GLY A 214 5.76 -6.14 -17.74
CA GLY A 214 7.04 -5.82 -18.34
C GLY A 214 7.00 -5.94 -19.88
N HIS A 215 7.87 -5.18 -20.55
CA HIS A 215 7.97 -5.22 -22.00
C HIS A 215 8.66 -6.51 -22.47
N PRO A 216 8.05 -7.38 -23.31
CA PRO A 216 8.60 -8.69 -23.68
C PRO A 216 10.00 -8.66 -24.28
N GLY A 217 10.30 -7.62 -25.09
CA GLY A 217 11.62 -7.42 -25.68
C GLY A 217 12.70 -7.11 -24.66
N GLN A 218 12.37 -6.33 -23.61
CA GLN A 218 13.30 -6.04 -22.51
C GLN A 218 13.52 -7.27 -21.63
N ILE A 219 12.49 -8.05 -21.38
CA ILE A 219 12.59 -9.31 -20.63
C ILE A 219 13.54 -10.26 -21.36
N ARG A 220 13.42 -10.42 -22.69
CA ARG A 220 14.34 -11.26 -23.47
C ARG A 220 15.79 -10.77 -23.39
N LYS A 221 16.04 -9.47 -23.50
CA LYS A 221 17.39 -8.89 -23.36
C LYS A 221 17.95 -9.13 -21.95
N ALA A 222 17.13 -8.96 -20.92
CA ALA A 222 17.52 -9.24 -19.54
C ALA A 222 17.92 -10.70 -19.36
N MET A 223 17.14 -11.64 -19.88
CA MET A 223 17.46 -13.07 -19.81
C MET A 223 18.75 -13.41 -20.58
N GLN A 224 18.96 -12.87 -21.77
CA GLN A 224 20.21 -13.06 -22.52
C GLN A 224 21.42 -12.56 -21.73
N LEU A 225 21.28 -11.41 -21.07
CA LEU A 225 22.33 -10.83 -20.25
C LEU A 225 22.65 -11.72 -19.04
N LEU A 226 21.63 -12.19 -18.33
CA LEU A 226 21.77 -13.09 -17.19
C LEU A 226 22.44 -14.42 -17.59
N LEU A 227 21.99 -15.03 -18.68
CA LEU A 227 22.54 -16.30 -19.17
C LEU A 227 24.00 -16.20 -19.67
N SER A 228 24.46 -15.00 -20.04
CA SER A 228 25.84 -14.74 -20.46
C SER A 228 26.77 -14.37 -19.27
N ALA A 229 26.22 -14.18 -18.08
CA ALA A 229 26.98 -13.76 -16.91
C ALA A 229 27.93 -14.85 -16.41
N LYS A 230 29.11 -14.44 -15.96
CA LYS A 230 30.09 -15.33 -15.31
C LYS A 230 29.94 -15.33 -13.80
N ARG A 231 29.49 -14.21 -13.23
CA ARG A 231 29.29 -14.01 -11.78
C ARG A 231 27.94 -13.28 -11.56
N PRO A 232 26.81 -13.93 -11.93
CA PRO A 232 25.49 -13.36 -11.74
C PRO A 232 25.13 -13.25 -10.27
N TYR A 233 24.32 -12.24 -9.92
CA TYR A 233 23.82 -12.04 -8.57
C TYR A 233 22.39 -11.53 -8.58
N ILE A 234 21.53 -12.09 -7.73
CA ILE A 234 20.14 -11.68 -7.59
C ILE A 234 19.99 -10.89 -6.28
N TYR A 235 19.55 -9.64 -6.42
CA TYR A 235 19.33 -8.71 -5.33
C TYR A 235 17.84 -8.39 -5.21
N THR A 236 17.22 -8.77 -4.09
CA THR A 236 15.78 -8.63 -3.89
C THR A 236 15.44 -7.67 -2.77
N GLY A 237 14.41 -6.89 -2.98
CA GLY A 237 13.86 -5.95 -2.00
C GLY A 237 12.43 -6.27 -1.60
N GLY A 238 11.84 -5.37 -0.81
CA GLY A 238 10.46 -5.48 -0.31
C GLY A 238 9.41 -5.57 -1.42
N GLY A 239 9.70 -5.09 -2.64
CA GLY A 239 8.79 -5.17 -3.78
C GLY A 239 8.44 -6.59 -4.19
N VAL A 240 9.30 -7.59 -3.90
CA VAL A 240 8.97 -9.01 -4.14
C VAL A 240 7.84 -9.47 -3.22
N LEU A 241 7.89 -9.10 -1.94
CA LEU A 241 6.85 -9.42 -0.96
C LEU A 241 5.55 -8.67 -1.27
N LEU A 242 5.65 -7.36 -1.49
CA LEU A 242 4.50 -6.51 -1.83
C LEU A 242 3.82 -6.90 -3.14
N GLY A 243 4.58 -7.42 -4.11
CA GLY A 243 4.10 -7.95 -5.38
C GLY A 243 3.61 -9.40 -5.31
N ASN A 244 3.69 -10.05 -4.13
CA ASN A 244 3.38 -11.48 -3.93
C ASN A 244 4.10 -12.41 -4.93
N ALA A 245 5.39 -12.09 -5.21
CA ALA A 245 6.19 -12.75 -6.26
C ALA A 245 7.27 -13.70 -5.67
N CYS A 246 7.11 -14.16 -4.43
CA CYS A 246 8.11 -15.03 -3.77
C CYS A 246 8.23 -16.39 -4.46
N GLN A 247 7.13 -16.95 -4.95
CA GLN A 247 7.14 -18.24 -5.64
C GLN A 247 7.80 -18.15 -7.01
N GLU A 248 7.54 -17.07 -7.76
CA GLU A 248 8.17 -16.78 -9.04
C GLU A 248 9.68 -16.56 -8.88
N LEU A 249 10.08 -15.82 -7.82
CA LEU A 249 11.49 -15.66 -7.47
C LEU A 249 12.15 -17.01 -7.18
N ARG A 250 11.50 -17.87 -6.38
CA ARG A 250 12.03 -19.21 -6.08
C ARG A 250 12.21 -20.02 -7.36
N THR A 251 11.20 -20.06 -8.22
CA THR A 251 11.26 -20.75 -9.50
C THR A 251 12.41 -20.22 -10.37
N LEU A 252 12.59 -18.91 -10.44
CA LEU A 252 13.68 -18.30 -11.21
C LEU A 252 15.05 -18.69 -10.66
N VAL A 253 15.22 -18.63 -9.34
CA VAL A 253 16.49 -19.00 -8.66
C VAL A 253 16.80 -20.48 -8.84
N ASP A 254 15.80 -21.35 -8.79
CA ASP A 254 15.98 -22.80 -8.99
C ASP A 254 16.38 -23.12 -10.44
N LEU A 255 15.79 -22.42 -11.41
CA LEU A 255 16.14 -22.57 -12.83
C LEU A 255 17.55 -22.07 -13.16
N LEU A 256 17.98 -20.95 -12.58
CA LEU A 256 19.26 -20.31 -12.88
C LEU A 256 20.40 -20.80 -12.00
N GLY A 257 20.13 -21.26 -10.79
CA GLY A 257 21.14 -21.67 -9.80
C GLY A 257 21.96 -20.51 -9.23
N TYR A 258 21.50 -19.25 -9.37
CA TYR A 258 22.27 -18.07 -9.00
C TYR A 258 22.14 -17.72 -7.50
N PRO A 259 23.19 -17.13 -6.89
CA PRO A 259 23.12 -16.67 -5.51
C PRO A 259 22.14 -15.49 -5.35
N VAL A 260 21.46 -15.46 -4.21
CA VAL A 260 20.41 -14.50 -3.86
C VAL A 260 20.76 -13.78 -2.56
N THR A 261 20.50 -12.48 -2.54
CA THR A 261 20.57 -11.65 -1.34
C THR A 261 19.30 -10.81 -1.19
N HIS A 262 19.04 -10.33 0.02
CA HIS A 262 17.91 -9.48 0.36
C HIS A 262 18.34 -8.15 0.97
N THR A 263 17.51 -7.11 0.74
CA THR A 263 17.48 -5.97 1.65
C THR A 263 16.81 -6.36 2.96
N LEU A 264 16.86 -5.49 3.98
CA LEU A 264 16.09 -5.68 5.21
C LEU A 264 14.59 -5.89 4.91
N MET A 265 14.01 -5.06 4.03
CA MET A 265 12.60 -5.16 3.63
C MET A 265 12.30 -6.35 2.71
N GLY A 266 13.32 -6.97 2.12
CA GLY A 266 13.20 -8.16 1.28
C GLY A 266 13.36 -9.48 2.05
N LEU A 267 13.67 -9.45 3.33
CA LEU A 267 13.79 -10.66 4.15
C LEU A 267 12.49 -11.47 4.13
N GLY A 268 12.61 -12.77 3.86
CA GLY A 268 11.46 -13.66 3.66
C GLY A 268 11.05 -13.87 2.20
N ALA A 269 11.54 -13.08 1.24
CA ALA A 269 11.23 -13.27 -0.18
C ALA A 269 11.79 -14.58 -0.75
N TYR A 270 12.95 -15.06 -0.21
CA TYR A 270 13.56 -16.34 -0.55
C TYR A 270 13.98 -17.06 0.73
N PRO A 271 13.92 -18.41 0.81
CA PRO A 271 14.25 -19.15 2.03
C PRO A 271 15.72 -18.97 2.46
N ALA A 272 15.93 -18.54 3.70
CA ALA A 272 17.27 -18.39 4.26
C ALA A 272 17.98 -19.74 4.51
N SER A 273 17.24 -20.84 4.51
CA SER A 273 17.78 -22.20 4.63
C SER A 273 18.34 -22.77 3.32
N ASP A 274 18.08 -22.12 2.18
CA ASP A 274 18.63 -22.55 0.89
C ASP A 274 20.08 -22.10 0.75
N ARG A 275 20.93 -22.99 0.21
CA ARG A 275 22.37 -22.76 0.00
C ARG A 275 22.69 -21.59 -0.96
N LYS A 276 21.74 -21.19 -1.80
CA LYS A 276 21.88 -20.06 -2.73
C LYS A 276 21.67 -18.71 -2.03
N PHE A 277 21.05 -18.69 -0.82
CA PHE A 277 20.93 -17.49 -0.03
C PHE A 277 22.25 -17.15 0.67
N VAL A 278 22.84 -16.02 0.35
CA VAL A 278 24.16 -15.61 0.85
C VAL A 278 24.08 -14.58 1.98
N GLY A 279 22.90 -14.38 2.55
CA GLY A 279 22.68 -13.43 3.64
C GLY A 279 22.10 -12.10 3.14
N MET A 280 21.85 -11.19 4.08
CA MET A 280 21.44 -9.80 3.81
C MET A 280 22.66 -8.97 3.42
N LEU A 281 22.51 -8.05 2.47
CA LEU A 281 23.57 -7.12 2.08
C LEU A 281 23.39 -5.74 2.74
N GLY A 282 24.36 -4.87 2.53
CA GLY A 282 24.35 -3.48 2.99
C GLY A 282 25.13 -3.26 4.26
N MET A 283 24.93 -2.09 4.91
CA MET A 283 25.67 -1.65 6.10
C MET A 283 25.61 -2.67 7.25
N HIS A 284 24.46 -3.33 7.42
CA HIS A 284 24.22 -4.35 8.45
C HIS A 284 24.22 -5.77 7.88
N GLY A 285 24.77 -5.93 6.67
CA GLY A 285 24.76 -7.19 5.95
C GLY A 285 25.97 -8.07 6.26
N THR A 286 25.94 -9.28 5.70
CA THR A 286 27.06 -10.23 5.82
C THR A 286 28.23 -9.86 4.91
N PHE A 287 29.41 -10.31 5.26
CA PHE A 287 30.62 -10.10 4.45
C PHE A 287 30.45 -10.75 3.06
N GLU A 288 29.90 -11.96 3.01
CA GLU A 288 29.67 -12.73 1.79
C GLU A 288 28.72 -12.02 0.83
N ALA A 289 27.59 -11.53 1.33
CA ALA A 289 26.59 -10.81 0.52
C ALA A 289 27.17 -9.52 -0.06
N ASN A 290 27.92 -8.76 0.74
CA ASN A 290 28.56 -7.52 0.29
C ASN A 290 29.67 -7.78 -0.73
N ASN A 291 30.51 -8.80 -0.53
CA ASN A 291 31.53 -9.19 -1.50
C ASN A 291 30.93 -9.71 -2.81
N ALA A 292 29.88 -10.52 -2.74
CA ALA A 292 29.18 -10.97 -3.94
C ALA A 292 28.62 -9.79 -4.75
N MET A 293 28.06 -8.78 -4.08
CA MET A 293 27.63 -7.53 -4.72
C MET A 293 28.78 -6.81 -5.41
N GLN A 294 29.95 -6.71 -4.78
CA GLN A 294 31.10 -6.00 -5.34
C GLN A 294 31.73 -6.74 -6.52
N HIS A 295 31.66 -8.07 -6.58
CA HIS A 295 32.36 -8.87 -7.58
C HIS A 295 31.44 -9.41 -8.69
N CYS A 296 30.13 -9.18 -8.62
CA CYS A 296 29.21 -9.62 -9.67
C CYS A 296 29.43 -8.82 -10.97
N ASP A 297 29.29 -9.49 -12.12
CA ASP A 297 29.35 -8.89 -13.46
C ASP A 297 27.95 -8.55 -14.00
N VAL A 298 26.93 -9.27 -13.55
CA VAL A 298 25.52 -8.98 -13.82
C VAL A 298 24.71 -9.04 -12.54
N LEU A 299 24.00 -7.96 -12.24
CA LEU A 299 23.13 -7.83 -11.09
C LEU A 299 21.67 -7.80 -11.56
N LEU A 300 20.85 -8.74 -11.08
CA LEU A 300 19.40 -8.68 -11.22
C LEU A 300 18.81 -8.11 -9.92
N ALA A 301 18.37 -6.85 -9.98
CA ALA A 301 17.66 -6.20 -8.88
C ALA A 301 16.14 -6.32 -9.07
N VAL A 302 15.43 -6.86 -8.08
CA VAL A 302 13.97 -7.07 -8.14
C VAL A 302 13.33 -6.46 -6.90
N GLY A 303 12.44 -5.49 -7.12
CA GLY A 303 11.71 -4.81 -6.04
C GLY A 303 12.59 -4.12 -5.02
N ALA A 304 13.74 -3.58 -5.45
CA ALA A 304 14.74 -2.95 -4.60
C ALA A 304 15.15 -1.58 -5.16
N ARG A 305 15.24 -0.57 -4.32
CA ARG A 305 15.45 0.84 -4.72
C ARG A 305 16.90 1.34 -4.63
N PHE A 306 17.87 0.51 -4.29
CA PHE A 306 19.27 0.90 -4.13
C PHE A 306 19.48 2.06 -3.13
N ASP A 307 18.98 1.92 -1.91
CA ASP A 307 19.11 2.96 -0.90
C ASP A 307 20.55 3.08 -0.35
N ASP A 308 20.79 4.14 0.41
CA ASP A 308 22.09 4.46 0.97
C ASP A 308 22.63 3.40 1.95
N ARG A 309 21.75 2.62 2.60
CA ARG A 309 22.14 1.54 3.50
C ARG A 309 22.70 0.32 2.76
N VAL A 310 22.36 0.19 1.49
CA VAL A 310 22.82 -0.90 0.61
C VAL A 310 24.04 -0.47 -0.20
N ILE A 311 23.97 0.67 -0.88
CA ILE A 311 25.06 1.12 -1.77
C ILE A 311 26.17 1.87 -1.05
N GLY A 312 25.92 2.42 0.14
CA GLY A 312 26.90 3.22 0.88
C GLY A 312 27.36 4.42 0.08
N ASN A 313 28.67 4.49 -0.24
CA ASN A 313 29.21 5.54 -1.08
C ASN A 313 28.89 5.29 -2.56
N THR A 314 28.08 6.16 -3.16
CA THR A 314 27.66 6.04 -4.57
C THR A 314 28.82 6.09 -5.55
N ALA A 315 29.87 6.85 -5.25
CA ALA A 315 31.05 6.96 -6.12
C ALA A 315 31.84 5.64 -6.15
N ASP A 316 31.96 4.95 -5.04
CA ASP A 316 32.64 3.64 -4.97
C ASP A 316 31.78 2.52 -5.57
N PHE A 317 30.46 2.56 -5.37
CA PHE A 317 29.52 1.63 -5.99
C PHE A 317 29.55 1.74 -7.53
N ALA A 318 29.68 2.96 -8.07
CA ALA A 318 29.72 3.25 -9.51
C ALA A 318 31.03 2.82 -10.19
N LYS A 319 32.14 2.67 -9.42
CA LYS A 319 33.44 2.21 -9.97
C LYS A 319 33.45 0.74 -10.38
N VAL A 320 32.51 -0.05 -9.87
CA VAL A 320 32.42 -1.47 -10.20
C VAL A 320 31.78 -1.63 -11.58
N GLU A 321 32.52 -2.16 -12.54
CA GLU A 321 32.01 -2.46 -13.88
C GLU A 321 31.09 -3.69 -13.81
N ARG A 322 29.78 -3.44 -13.88
CA ARG A 322 28.73 -4.46 -13.91
C ARG A 322 27.54 -3.99 -14.73
N LYS A 323 26.78 -4.93 -15.25
CA LYS A 323 25.49 -4.65 -15.89
C LYS A 323 24.38 -4.88 -14.90
N ILE A 324 23.40 -3.98 -14.86
CA ILE A 324 22.26 -4.04 -13.93
C ILE A 324 20.98 -4.23 -14.72
N VAL A 325 20.23 -5.27 -14.38
CA VAL A 325 18.82 -5.47 -14.76
C VAL A 325 17.99 -5.08 -13.55
N HIS A 326 17.12 -4.09 -13.69
CA HIS A 326 16.32 -3.58 -12.57
C HIS A 326 14.82 -3.74 -12.90
N ILE A 327 14.11 -4.40 -11.98
CA ILE A 327 12.66 -4.61 -12.00
C ILE A 327 12.10 -3.97 -10.72
N ASP A 328 11.36 -2.84 -10.88
CA ASP A 328 10.80 -2.08 -9.76
C ASP A 328 9.44 -1.44 -10.17
#